data_f67c7efb0d33ef3ffc4cfab705184108
#
_entry.id   f67c7efb0d33ef3ffc4cfab705184108
#
_cell.length_a   1.000
_cell.length_b   1.000
_cell.length_c   1.000
_cell.angle_alpha   90.00
_cell.angle_beta   90.00
_cell.angle_gamma   90.00
#
_symmetry.space_group_name_H-M   'P 1'
#
loop_
_entity.id
_entity.type
_entity.pdbx_description
1 polymer ?
#
loop_
_entity_poly.entity_id
_entity_poly.type
_entity_poly.pdbx_seq_one_letter_code
_entity_poly.pdbx_strand_id
1 'polypeptide(L)'
;MIHSSSVIDKNAKVANSVKIGPFCYVGPDVELSDGVELISNVHIEGNTKIGKDTKVFPFASIGTQPQDLKFKNEKNSLFIGEKNT
;
A
#
# COMPACT_ATOMS: atom_id res chain seq x y z
N MET A 1 -2.00 12.23 6.10
CA MET A 1 -1.26 13.25 5.39
C MET A 1 -0.45 12.65 4.26
N ILE A 2 -0.49 13.25 3.10
CA ILE A 2 0.16 12.70 1.92
C ILE A 2 1.17 13.71 1.40
N HIS A 3 2.43 13.27 1.27
CA HIS A 3 3.47 14.15 0.77
C HIS A 3 3.20 14.50 -0.69
N SER A 4 3.50 15.73 -1.05
CA SER A 4 3.15 16.21 -2.39
C SER A 4 3.91 15.51 -3.51
N SER A 5 5.05 14.90 -3.22
CA SER A 5 5.80 14.19 -4.25
C SER A 5 5.27 12.79 -4.52
N SER A 6 4.28 12.34 -3.76
CA SER A 6 3.76 11.00 -3.95
C SER A 6 2.59 11.01 -4.91
N VAL A 7 2.41 9.90 -5.62
CA VAL A 7 1.35 9.76 -6.60
C VAL A 7 0.35 8.74 -6.08
N ILE A 8 -0.87 9.21 -5.84
CA ILE A 8 -1.94 8.35 -5.34
C ILE A 8 -3.02 8.35 -6.40
N ASP A 9 -3.33 7.18 -6.92
CA ASP A 9 -4.36 7.09 -7.93
C ASP A 9 -5.70 7.51 -7.34
N LYS A 10 -6.49 8.21 -8.11
CA LYS A 10 -7.75 8.74 -7.59
C LYS A 10 -8.72 7.64 -7.19
N ASN A 11 -8.53 6.45 -7.71
CA ASN A 11 -9.41 5.34 -7.37
C ASN A 11 -8.92 4.54 -6.17
N ALA A 12 -7.76 4.88 -5.64
CA ALA A 12 -7.28 4.21 -4.44
C ALA A 12 -8.13 4.62 -3.25
N LYS A 13 -8.31 3.69 -2.33
CA LYS A 13 -9.07 3.96 -1.12
C LYS A 13 -8.10 4.18 0.02
N VAL A 14 -8.02 5.40 0.47
CA VAL A 14 -7.04 5.79 1.49
C VAL A 14 -7.79 6.40 2.66
N ALA A 15 -7.67 5.78 3.81
CA ALA A 15 -8.35 6.29 4.99
C ALA A 15 -7.77 7.62 5.42
N ASN A 16 -8.55 8.40 6.16
CA ASN A 16 -8.13 9.75 6.52
C ASN A 16 -6.88 9.79 7.38
N SER A 17 -6.65 8.78 8.16
CA SER A 17 -5.51 8.78 9.08
C SER A 17 -4.23 8.23 8.48
N VAL A 18 -4.25 7.88 7.20
CA VAL A 18 -3.07 7.34 6.53
C VAL A 18 -2.02 8.43 6.37
N LYS A 19 -0.76 8.06 6.56
CA LYS A 19 0.36 8.96 6.35
C LYS A 19 1.21 8.40 5.23
N ILE A 20 1.47 9.20 4.23
CA ILE A 20 2.27 8.78 3.09
C ILE A 20 3.42 9.75 2.91
N GLY A 21 4.64 9.25 3.08
CA GLY A 21 5.84 10.06 2.93
C GLY A 21 6.18 10.28 1.47
N PRO A 22 7.38 10.80 1.19
CA PRO A 22 7.71 11.22 -0.17
C PRO A 22 7.97 10.05 -1.10
N PHE A 23 7.74 10.31 -2.37
CA PHE A 23 8.09 9.39 -3.46
C PHE A 23 7.42 8.04 -3.35
N CYS A 24 6.16 8.03 -2.92
CA CYS A 24 5.38 6.82 -2.88
C CYS A 24 4.43 6.79 -4.06
N TYR A 25 4.08 5.58 -4.50
CA TYR A 25 3.07 5.40 -5.53
C TYR A 25 2.01 4.43 -5.02
N VAL A 26 0.76 4.80 -5.16
CA VAL A 26 -0.36 3.95 -4.74
C VAL A 26 -1.30 3.81 -5.93
N GLY A 27 -1.47 2.60 -6.40
CA GLY A 27 -2.26 2.32 -7.58
C GLY A 27 -3.76 2.31 -7.32
N PRO A 28 -4.56 2.11 -8.38
CA PRO A 28 -6.01 2.33 -8.28
C PRO A 28 -6.78 1.29 -7.47
N ASP A 29 -6.28 0.08 -7.39
CA ASP A 29 -7.01 -0.96 -6.68
C ASP A 29 -6.46 -1.20 -5.28
N VAL A 30 -5.74 -0.23 -4.75
CA VAL A 30 -5.12 -0.34 -3.45
C VAL A 30 -6.03 0.27 -2.40
N GLU A 31 -6.09 -0.39 -1.24
CA GLU A 31 -6.84 0.13 -0.12
C GLU A 31 -5.91 0.22 1.09
N LEU A 32 -5.82 1.39 1.68
CA LEU A 32 -5.00 1.62 2.86
C LEU A 32 -5.92 1.94 4.03
N SER A 33 -5.86 1.10 5.05
CA SER A 33 -6.75 1.24 6.21
C SER A 33 -6.22 2.31 7.16
N ASP A 34 -7.00 2.60 8.21
CA ASP A 34 -6.63 3.64 9.15
C ASP A 34 -5.27 3.36 9.78
N GLY A 35 -4.51 4.40 9.99
CA GLY A 35 -3.24 4.31 10.69
C GLY A 35 -2.09 3.78 9.86
N VAL A 36 -2.32 3.43 8.60
CA VAL A 36 -1.25 2.95 7.75
C VAL A 36 -0.27 4.07 7.49
N GLU A 37 1.01 3.74 7.52
CA GLU A 37 2.05 4.72 7.25
C GLU A 37 3.02 4.18 6.21
N LEU A 38 3.18 4.90 5.12
CA LEU A 38 4.18 4.59 4.10
C LEU A 38 5.32 5.57 4.30
N ILE A 39 6.49 5.05 4.64
CA ILE A 39 7.59 5.93 5.06
C ILE A 39 8.11 6.77 3.89
N SER A 40 8.61 6.12 2.85
CA SER A 40 9.07 6.81 1.65
C SER A 40 9.40 5.78 0.60
N ASN A 41 9.38 6.19 -0.66
CA ASN A 41 9.81 5.32 -1.75
C ASN A 41 9.13 3.95 -1.71
N VAL A 42 7.82 3.95 -1.48
CA VAL A 42 7.03 2.74 -1.41
C VAL A 42 6.16 2.68 -2.65
N HIS A 43 6.14 1.52 -3.29
CA HIS A 43 5.36 1.33 -4.50
C HIS A 43 4.33 0.25 -4.23
N ILE A 44 3.05 0.59 -4.32
CA ILE A 44 1.98 -0.35 -4.06
C ILE A 44 1.03 -0.33 -5.23
N GLU A 45 0.81 -1.49 -5.83
CA GLU A 45 -0.15 -1.56 -6.91
C GLU A 45 -0.79 -2.93 -6.91
N GLY A 46 -1.74 -3.12 -7.80
CA GLY A 46 -2.49 -4.35 -7.86
C GLY A 46 -3.61 -4.31 -6.84
N ASN A 47 -4.30 -5.41 -6.70
CA ASN A 47 -5.45 -5.52 -5.81
C ASN A 47 -4.94 -5.80 -4.40
N THR A 48 -4.57 -4.76 -3.69
CA THR A 48 -3.86 -4.85 -2.43
C THR A 48 -4.60 -4.11 -1.33
N LYS A 49 -4.74 -4.74 -0.18
CA LYS A 49 -5.31 -4.06 0.98
C LYS A 49 -4.32 -4.15 2.13
N ILE A 50 -4.00 -3.03 2.74
CA ILE A 50 -3.09 -2.97 3.86
C ILE A 50 -3.90 -2.67 5.12
N GLY A 51 -3.77 -3.55 6.10
CA GLY A 51 -4.56 -3.47 7.33
C GLY A 51 -4.13 -2.33 8.22
N LYS A 52 -4.93 -2.09 9.26
CA LYS A 52 -4.74 -0.94 10.13
C LYS A 52 -3.38 -0.91 10.80
N ASP A 53 -2.86 0.28 10.95
CA ASP A 53 -1.63 0.55 11.71
C ASP A 53 -0.40 -0.17 11.17
N THR A 54 -0.42 -0.53 9.92
CA THR A 54 0.75 -1.14 9.28
C THR A 54 1.71 -0.04 8.85
N LYS A 55 2.98 -0.25 9.12
CA LYS A 55 4.01 0.68 8.70
C LYS A 55 4.84 0.02 7.61
N VAL A 56 4.95 0.67 6.48
CA VAL A 56 5.68 0.15 5.33
C VAL A 56 6.98 0.93 5.18
N PHE A 57 8.09 0.23 5.23
CA PHE A 57 9.40 0.84 5.24
C PHE A 57 9.85 1.20 3.84
N PRO A 58 10.88 2.02 3.73
CA PRO A 58 11.32 2.53 2.42
C PRO A 58 11.73 1.43 1.47
N PHE A 59 11.52 1.72 0.20
CA PHE A 59 11.92 0.87 -0.91
C PHE A 59 11.14 -0.45 -0.97
N ALA A 60 9.96 -0.48 -0.39
CA ALA A 60 9.10 -1.66 -0.48
C ALA A 60 8.31 -1.62 -1.78
N SER A 61 8.14 -2.78 -2.38
CA SER A 61 7.31 -2.94 -3.54
C SER A 61 6.27 -4.00 -3.20
N ILE A 62 5.03 -3.62 -3.20
CA ILE A 62 3.96 -4.50 -2.75
C ILE A 62 2.98 -4.70 -3.88
N GLY A 63 2.67 -5.95 -4.16
CA GLY A 63 1.66 -6.27 -5.15
C GLY A 63 2.08 -6.09 -6.58
N THR A 64 3.34 -5.79 -6.83
CA THR A 64 3.77 -5.48 -8.17
C THR A 64 4.26 -6.68 -8.94
N GLN A 65 4.74 -7.69 -8.26
CA GLN A 65 5.31 -8.86 -8.92
C GLN A 65 4.73 -10.11 -8.32
N PRO A 66 3.56 -10.47 -8.72
CA PRO A 66 2.88 -11.59 -8.08
C PRO A 66 3.52 -12.93 -8.32
N GLN A 67 4.34 -13.04 -9.31
CA GLN A 67 4.82 -14.35 -9.67
C GLN A 67 5.60 -15.03 -8.59
N ASP A 68 6.22 -14.29 -7.72
CA ASP A 68 6.98 -14.90 -6.69
C ASP A 68 6.22 -15.24 -5.50
N LEU A 69 5.05 -14.76 -5.38
CA LEU A 69 4.34 -14.87 -4.16
C LEU A 69 3.47 -16.08 -4.24
N LYS A 70 3.42 -16.82 -3.23
CA LYS A 70 2.65 -18.02 -3.27
C LYS A 70 1.24 -17.70 -2.98
N PHE A 71 0.66 -16.84 -3.75
CA PHE A 71 -0.70 -16.48 -3.54
C PHE A 71 -1.56 -17.67 -3.74
N LYS A 72 -2.30 -17.98 -2.78
CA LYS A 72 -3.26 -18.97 -2.99
C LYS A 72 -4.46 -18.42 -3.58
N ASN A 73 -4.57 -17.14 -3.61
CA ASN A 73 -5.82 -16.64 -3.98
C ASN A 73 -5.80 -16.31 -5.44
N GLU A 74 -6.72 -16.80 -6.12
CA GLU A 74 -6.78 -16.66 -7.54
C GLU A 74 -7.17 -15.29 -7.97
N LYS A 75 -7.57 -14.47 -7.03
CA LYS A 75 -7.98 -13.13 -7.39
C LYS A 75 -6.84 -12.17 -7.43
N ASN A 76 -5.66 -12.65 -7.19
CA ASN A 76 -4.49 -11.79 -7.24
C ASN A 76 -4.59 -10.66 -6.24
N SER A 77 -5.15 -10.92 -5.09
CA SER A 77 -5.24 -9.93 -4.05
C SER A 77 -4.17 -10.18 -3.01
N LEU A 78 -3.70 -9.11 -2.43
CA LEU A 78 -2.74 -9.20 -1.35
C LEU A 78 -3.29 -8.45 -0.15
N PHE A 79 -3.38 -9.14 0.96
CA PHE A 79 -3.81 -8.51 2.20
C PHE A 79 -2.67 -8.56 3.20
N ILE A 80 -2.33 -7.42 3.73
CA ILE A 80 -1.31 -7.32 4.75
C ILE A 80 -2.02 -6.99 6.04
N GLY A 81 -1.80 -7.81 7.04
CA GLY A 81 -2.50 -7.69 8.29
C GLY A 81 -2.24 -6.40 9.03
N GLU A 82 -2.88 -6.28 10.18
CA GLU A 82 -2.78 -5.05 10.96
C GLU A 82 -1.48 -4.98 11.71
N LYS A 83 -1.00 -3.76 11.89
CA LYS A 83 0.16 -3.47 12.73
C LYS A 83 1.44 -4.14 12.30
N ASN A 84 1.53 -4.48 11.04
CA ASN A 84 2.77 -5.00 10.51
C ASN A 84 3.77 -3.88 10.31
N THR A 85 5.01 -4.24 10.42
CA THR A 85 6.07 -3.26 10.29
C THR A 85 6.96 -3.58 9.13
#